data_757266fcef9f9f352f8b75ff5dafb51e
#
_entry.id   757266fcef9f9f352f8b75ff5dafb51e
#
_cell.length_a   1.000
_cell.length_b   1.000
_cell.length_c   1.000
_cell.angle_alpha   90.00
_cell.angle_beta   90.00
_cell.angle_gamma   90.00
#
_symmetry.space_group_name_H-M   'P 1'
#
loop_
_entity.id
_entity.type
_entity.pdbx_description
1 polymer ?
#
loop_
_entity_poly.entity_id
_entity_poly.type
_entity_poly.pdbx_seq_one_letter_code
_entity_poly.pdbx_strand_id
1 'polypeptide(L)'
;MSIVVFAPASVANVSAGFDALGFPIAPIDGSLIGDKVFISDADTAFSLVSSGRFKHKLPDDYRENIIYDCYLGYAAALEKRGLKIKKIVMELEKNLPIGSGLGSSAASIVAGLEALNVFHDNTLDEHEMVLLMGELEGKISGSVHYDNVAPCALGGMQLMLGENGVVSQSVPCFDEWYWVVAYPGISISTAAARDILPTEYSRGDCLTYGRHLAGFIHACYSKQQDLAAAMLKDVIAEPYRSQLIPKFDEVRDYAKELGALATGISGSGPTVFNVMTDLAQAEKLKVWLDANFIQNGDGFTHICKLDKQGARVVGSEL
;
A
#
# COMPACT_ATOMS: atom_id res chain seq x y z
N MET A 1 -27.18 10.26 6.99
CA MET A 1 -26.31 9.95 5.82
C MET A 1 -25.27 8.93 6.24
N SER A 2 -25.11 7.84 5.49
CA SER A 2 -24.05 6.83 5.73
C SER A 2 -23.20 6.71 4.48
N ILE A 3 -21.89 6.69 4.62
CA ILE A 3 -20.92 6.58 3.52
C ILE A 3 -19.95 5.44 3.85
N VAL A 4 -19.58 4.67 2.84
CA VAL A 4 -18.57 3.62 2.93
C VAL A 4 -17.44 3.92 1.95
N VAL A 5 -16.23 4.10 2.46
CA VAL A 5 -15.03 4.28 1.65
C VAL A 5 -14.16 3.04 1.76
N PHE A 6 -13.70 2.57 0.61
CA PHE A 6 -12.70 1.51 0.47
C PHE A 6 -11.35 2.12 0.08
N ALA A 7 -10.28 1.67 0.71
CA ALA A 7 -8.91 2.00 0.35
C ALA A 7 -8.12 0.70 0.08
N PRO A 8 -7.51 0.55 -1.10
CA PRO A 8 -6.84 -0.68 -1.52
C PRO A 8 -5.51 -0.91 -0.80
N ALA A 9 -5.09 -2.17 -0.74
CA ALA A 9 -3.71 -2.52 -0.42
C ALA A 9 -2.75 -1.97 -1.47
N SER A 10 -1.51 -1.69 -1.06
CA SER A 10 -0.47 -1.17 -1.95
C SER A 10 0.81 -1.99 -1.89
N VAL A 11 1.51 -2.03 -3.01
CA VAL A 11 2.88 -2.56 -3.16
C VAL A 11 3.81 -1.37 -3.27
N ALA A 12 4.64 -1.16 -2.26
CA ALA A 12 5.65 -0.11 -2.25
C ALA A 12 7.02 -0.64 -2.70
N ASN A 13 7.94 0.26 -3.03
CA ASN A 13 9.29 0.04 -3.54
C ASN A 13 9.34 -0.51 -4.97
N VAL A 14 8.48 -1.43 -5.35
CA VAL A 14 8.41 -2.04 -6.70
C VAL A 14 9.80 -2.48 -7.18
N SER A 15 10.59 -3.09 -6.32
CA SER A 15 12.02 -3.44 -6.48
C SER A 15 12.92 -2.26 -6.92
N ALA A 16 12.63 -1.62 -8.05
CA ALA A 16 13.48 -0.57 -8.63
C ALA A 16 13.44 0.79 -7.92
N GLY A 17 12.41 1.05 -7.10
CA GLY A 17 12.15 2.38 -6.54
C GLY A 17 11.97 2.36 -5.02
N PHE A 18 13.01 1.95 -4.27
CA PHE A 18 13.00 2.01 -2.81
C PHE A 18 12.62 3.41 -2.30
N ASP A 19 11.58 3.50 -1.47
CA ASP A 19 10.96 4.73 -0.95
C ASP A 19 10.48 5.73 -2.05
N ALA A 20 10.50 5.34 -3.34
CA ALA A 20 10.22 6.20 -4.47
C ALA A 20 9.06 5.72 -5.36
N LEU A 21 8.71 4.46 -5.35
CA LEU A 21 7.63 3.91 -6.17
C LEU A 21 6.60 3.15 -5.33
N GLY A 22 5.33 3.21 -5.77
CA GLY A 22 4.27 2.39 -5.22
C GLY A 22 3.07 2.31 -6.13
N PHE A 23 2.26 1.27 -5.99
CA PHE A 23 0.98 1.14 -6.69
C PHE A 23 -0.02 0.35 -5.86
N PRO A 24 -1.33 0.62 -5.98
CA PRO A 24 -2.36 -0.16 -5.33
C PRO A 24 -2.75 -1.37 -6.19
N ILE A 25 -3.26 -2.41 -5.55
CA ILE A 25 -3.60 -3.68 -6.20
C ILE A 25 -5.10 -3.96 -6.18
N ALA A 26 -5.58 -4.56 -7.28
CA ALA A 26 -6.93 -5.06 -7.44
C ALA A 26 -6.89 -6.54 -7.90
N PRO A 27 -7.43 -7.49 -7.10
CA PRO A 27 -7.56 -8.87 -7.52
C PRO A 27 -8.40 -9.02 -8.78
N ILE A 28 -7.98 -9.94 -9.66
CA ILE A 28 -8.68 -10.19 -10.94
C ILE A 28 -10.03 -10.90 -10.77
N ASP A 29 -10.27 -11.51 -9.61
CA ASP A 29 -11.54 -12.17 -9.26
C ASP A 29 -12.61 -11.19 -8.77
N GLY A 30 -12.29 -9.89 -8.69
CA GLY A 30 -13.19 -8.83 -8.25
C GLY A 30 -13.32 -8.70 -6.73
N SER A 31 -12.61 -9.50 -5.95
CA SER A 31 -12.54 -9.32 -4.50
C SER A 31 -11.79 -8.03 -4.15
N LEU A 32 -12.08 -7.48 -2.97
CA LEU A 32 -11.45 -6.26 -2.48
C LEU A 32 -10.37 -6.62 -1.46
N ILE A 33 -9.12 -6.27 -1.74
CA ILE A 33 -8.03 -6.31 -0.76
C ILE A 33 -7.76 -4.89 -0.29
N GLY A 34 -8.15 -4.57 0.92
CA GLY A 34 -8.04 -3.23 1.48
C GLY A 34 -8.85 -3.10 2.74
N ASP A 35 -8.81 -1.92 3.35
CA ASP A 35 -9.64 -1.58 4.49
C ASP A 35 -10.86 -0.78 4.04
N LYS A 36 -11.92 -0.80 4.86
CA LYS A 36 -13.08 0.07 4.66
C LYS A 36 -13.33 0.91 5.90
N VAL A 37 -13.83 2.11 5.67
CA VAL A 37 -14.34 2.96 6.73
C VAL A 37 -15.78 3.33 6.41
N PHE A 38 -16.65 3.06 7.39
CA PHE A 38 -18.05 3.51 7.41
C PHE A 38 -18.10 4.77 8.26
N ILE A 39 -18.84 5.78 7.81
CA ILE A 39 -19.07 7.02 8.54
C ILE A 39 -20.54 7.42 8.46
N SER A 40 -21.11 7.85 9.60
CA SER A 40 -22.45 8.38 9.65
C SER A 40 -22.61 9.43 10.74
N ASP A 41 -23.75 10.15 10.69
CA ASP A 41 -24.13 11.10 11.74
C ASP A 41 -24.28 10.40 13.10
N ALA A 42 -23.97 11.11 14.17
CA ALA A 42 -24.09 10.63 15.55
C ALA A 42 -24.62 11.72 16.49
N ASP A 43 -25.11 11.30 17.67
CA ASP A 43 -25.49 12.21 18.75
C ASP A 43 -24.28 12.68 19.57
N THR A 44 -23.25 11.86 19.68
CA THR A 44 -21.99 12.13 20.37
C THR A 44 -20.98 12.80 19.45
N ALA A 45 -20.00 13.49 20.00
CA ALA A 45 -18.98 14.21 19.21
C ALA A 45 -18.20 13.26 18.27
N PHE A 46 -17.79 12.11 18.79
CA PHE A 46 -17.08 11.06 18.06
C PHE A 46 -17.26 9.71 18.74
N SER A 47 -17.40 8.66 17.94
CA SER A 47 -17.28 7.28 18.39
C SER A 47 -16.65 6.42 17.29
N LEU A 48 -15.93 5.37 17.69
CA LEU A 48 -15.25 4.46 16.77
C LEU A 48 -15.56 3.01 17.14
N VAL A 49 -15.90 2.22 16.12
CA VAL A 49 -16.05 0.76 16.20
C VAL A 49 -15.00 0.12 15.29
N SER A 50 -14.50 -1.04 15.67
CA SER A 50 -13.58 -1.83 14.84
C SER A 50 -14.19 -3.19 14.51
N SER A 51 -14.14 -3.56 13.23
CA SER A 51 -14.58 -4.85 12.69
C SER A 51 -13.55 -5.42 11.70
N GLY A 52 -13.91 -6.46 10.98
CA GLY A 52 -13.07 -7.07 9.96
C GLY A 52 -12.13 -8.17 10.49
N ARG A 53 -11.42 -8.80 9.54
CA ARG A 53 -10.60 -10.01 9.78
C ARG A 53 -9.49 -9.78 10.81
N PHE A 54 -8.87 -8.61 10.80
CA PHE A 54 -7.73 -8.27 11.65
C PHE A 54 -8.05 -7.29 12.78
N LYS A 55 -9.35 -7.11 13.12
CA LYS A 55 -9.76 -6.22 14.24
C LYS A 55 -9.07 -6.53 15.56
N HIS A 56 -8.77 -7.80 15.79
CA HIS A 56 -8.12 -8.29 17.02
C HIS A 56 -6.65 -7.84 17.17
N LYS A 57 -6.07 -7.24 16.15
CA LYS A 57 -4.73 -6.63 16.16
C LYS A 57 -4.76 -5.13 16.44
N LEU A 58 -5.95 -4.52 16.51
CA LEU A 58 -6.11 -3.09 16.82
C LEU A 58 -6.13 -2.87 18.34
N PRO A 59 -5.77 -1.67 18.81
CA PRO A 59 -5.86 -1.34 20.23
C PRO A 59 -7.31 -1.32 20.71
N ASP A 60 -7.51 -1.69 21.98
CA ASP A 60 -8.83 -1.66 22.63
C ASP A 60 -9.31 -0.22 22.89
N ASP A 61 -8.39 0.68 23.28
CA ASP A 61 -8.73 2.11 23.40
C ASP A 61 -8.76 2.76 22.02
N TYR A 62 -9.93 3.24 21.61
CA TYR A 62 -10.13 3.90 20.31
C TYR A 62 -9.22 5.12 20.11
N ARG A 63 -8.71 5.74 21.21
CA ARG A 63 -7.79 6.89 21.14
C ARG A 63 -6.40 6.53 20.66
N GLU A 64 -6.04 5.25 20.75
CA GLU A 64 -4.78 4.71 20.22
C GLU A 64 -4.95 4.18 18.78
N ASN A 65 -6.18 4.22 18.24
CA ASN A 65 -6.47 3.79 16.86
C ASN A 65 -6.21 4.92 15.89
N ILE A 66 -5.53 4.63 14.79
CA ILE A 66 -5.16 5.62 13.76
C ILE A 66 -6.36 6.40 13.18
N ILE A 67 -7.57 5.82 13.20
CA ILE A 67 -8.79 6.51 12.75
C ILE A 67 -9.12 7.70 13.67
N TYR A 68 -8.77 7.61 14.96
CA TYR A 68 -8.92 8.75 15.85
C TYR A 68 -7.92 9.86 15.53
N ASP A 69 -6.69 9.52 15.15
CA ASP A 69 -5.73 10.52 14.66
C ASP A 69 -6.21 11.15 13.35
N CYS A 70 -6.84 10.37 12.44
CA CYS A 70 -7.49 10.91 11.23
C CYS A 70 -8.58 11.93 11.59
N TYR A 71 -9.44 11.59 12.55
CA TYR A 71 -10.48 12.50 13.04
C TYR A 71 -9.87 13.80 13.59
N LEU A 72 -8.86 13.71 14.44
CA LEU A 72 -8.20 14.88 15.05
C LEU A 72 -7.48 15.73 13.98
N GLY A 73 -6.75 15.10 13.06
CA GLY A 73 -6.04 15.78 11.99
C GLY A 73 -6.99 16.51 11.04
N TYR A 74 -8.08 15.84 10.66
CA TYR A 74 -9.11 16.43 9.80
C TYR A 74 -9.86 17.57 10.51
N ALA A 75 -10.19 17.41 11.80
CA ALA A 75 -10.81 18.47 12.62
C ALA A 75 -9.92 19.72 12.69
N ALA A 76 -8.62 19.55 12.89
CA ALA A 76 -7.67 20.67 12.91
C ALA A 76 -7.56 21.37 11.54
N ALA A 77 -7.65 20.61 10.44
CA ALA A 77 -7.68 21.19 9.09
C ALA A 77 -8.95 22.00 8.81
N LEU A 78 -10.12 21.53 9.30
CA LEU A 78 -11.39 22.28 9.23
C LEU A 78 -11.33 23.56 10.10
N GLU A 79 -10.78 23.48 11.30
CA GLU A 79 -10.68 24.62 12.22
C GLU A 79 -9.86 25.77 11.61
N LYS A 80 -8.76 25.49 10.91
CA LYS A 80 -7.97 26.46 10.15
C LYS A 80 -8.80 27.23 9.11
N ARG A 81 -9.94 26.66 8.67
CA ARG A 81 -10.90 27.26 7.73
C ARG A 81 -12.11 27.91 8.42
N GLY A 82 -12.14 27.93 9.76
CA GLY A 82 -13.26 28.42 10.54
C GLY A 82 -14.48 27.47 10.52
N LEU A 83 -14.28 26.23 10.10
CA LEU A 83 -15.32 25.18 10.04
C LEU A 83 -15.22 24.28 11.27
N LYS A 84 -16.33 23.58 11.57
CA LYS A 84 -16.38 22.62 12.67
C LYS A 84 -16.63 21.23 12.11
N ILE A 85 -15.98 20.25 12.69
CA ILE A 85 -16.24 18.84 12.38
C ILE A 85 -17.64 18.45 12.88
N LYS A 86 -18.39 17.69 12.09
CA LYS A 86 -19.71 17.17 12.46
C LYS A 86 -19.59 16.10 13.55
N LYS A 87 -20.68 15.84 14.27
CA LYS A 87 -20.76 14.72 15.20
C LYS A 87 -20.90 13.42 14.39
N ILE A 88 -20.02 12.48 14.60
CA ILE A 88 -19.91 11.29 13.75
C ILE A 88 -19.65 10.02 14.53
N VAL A 89 -20.10 8.90 13.98
CA VAL A 89 -19.62 7.57 14.29
C VAL A 89 -18.85 7.03 13.08
N MET A 90 -17.69 6.46 13.34
CA MET A 90 -16.91 5.76 12.33
C MET A 90 -16.75 4.29 12.70
N GLU A 91 -16.67 3.42 11.69
CA GLU A 91 -16.30 2.02 11.84
C GLU A 91 -15.15 1.72 10.90
N LEU A 92 -14.05 1.17 11.45
CA LEU A 92 -12.95 0.62 10.66
C LEU A 92 -13.15 -0.88 10.47
N GLU A 93 -13.43 -1.32 9.25
CA GLU A 93 -13.37 -2.72 8.85
C GLU A 93 -11.93 -3.05 8.44
N LYS A 94 -11.16 -3.57 9.40
CA LYS A 94 -9.74 -3.89 9.25
C LYS A 94 -9.55 -5.24 8.56
N ASN A 95 -9.24 -5.24 7.26
CA ASN A 95 -9.07 -6.45 6.45
C ASN A 95 -7.63 -6.66 5.98
N LEU A 96 -6.74 -5.67 6.15
CA LEU A 96 -5.32 -5.83 5.87
C LEU A 96 -4.53 -6.19 7.13
N PRO A 97 -3.65 -7.19 7.05
CA PRO A 97 -2.80 -7.59 8.18
C PRO A 97 -1.74 -6.51 8.48
N ILE A 98 -1.55 -6.22 9.77
CA ILE A 98 -0.55 -5.25 10.24
C ILE A 98 0.85 -5.85 10.09
N GLY A 99 1.81 -5.06 9.60
CA GLY A 99 3.19 -5.51 9.37
C GLY A 99 3.31 -6.52 8.23
N SER A 100 2.44 -6.42 7.23
CA SER A 100 2.39 -7.30 6.07
C SER A 100 3.24 -6.84 4.89
N GLY A 101 3.64 -5.57 4.83
CA GLY A 101 4.24 -4.96 3.64
C GLY A 101 3.22 -4.57 2.56
N LEU A 102 1.92 -4.52 2.88
CA LEU A 102 0.83 -4.18 1.96
C LEU A 102 0.20 -2.80 2.25
N GLY A 103 0.92 -1.90 2.90
CA GLY A 103 0.41 -0.56 3.21
C GLY A 103 -0.78 -0.58 4.16
N SER A 104 -0.78 -1.47 5.17
CA SER A 104 -1.93 -1.67 6.06
C SER A 104 -2.31 -0.42 6.87
N SER A 105 -1.35 0.36 7.38
CA SER A 105 -1.61 1.64 8.04
C SER A 105 -2.09 2.68 7.04
N ALA A 106 -1.41 2.80 5.90
CA ALA A 106 -1.79 3.72 4.83
C ALA A 106 -3.23 3.50 4.36
N ALA A 107 -3.66 2.25 4.17
CA ALA A 107 -5.04 1.94 3.77
C ALA A 107 -6.06 2.40 4.82
N SER A 108 -5.79 2.20 6.12
CA SER A 108 -6.69 2.68 7.19
C SER A 108 -6.74 4.21 7.22
N ILE A 109 -5.57 4.90 7.12
CA ILE A 109 -5.47 6.37 7.09
C ILE A 109 -6.24 6.92 5.89
N VAL A 110 -5.97 6.39 4.70
CA VAL A 110 -6.60 6.84 3.45
C VAL A 110 -8.11 6.65 3.52
N ALA A 111 -8.59 5.44 3.90
CA ALA A 111 -10.03 5.20 4.04
C ALA A 111 -10.67 6.13 5.06
N GLY A 112 -10.01 6.37 6.21
CA GLY A 112 -10.51 7.24 7.28
C GLY A 112 -10.61 8.70 6.86
N LEU A 113 -9.56 9.25 6.26
CA LEU A 113 -9.55 10.64 5.82
C LEU A 113 -10.46 10.89 4.62
N GLU A 114 -10.49 9.97 3.64
CA GLU A 114 -11.42 10.08 2.51
C GLU A 114 -12.88 10.02 2.98
N ALA A 115 -13.21 9.13 3.94
CA ALA A 115 -14.56 9.07 4.51
C ALA A 115 -14.91 10.41 5.20
N LEU A 116 -13.98 10.99 5.97
CA LEU A 116 -14.17 12.30 6.60
C LEU A 116 -14.36 13.39 5.55
N ASN A 117 -13.53 13.42 4.50
CA ASN A 117 -13.58 14.45 3.47
C ASN A 117 -14.89 14.40 2.67
N VAL A 118 -15.31 13.21 2.22
CA VAL A 118 -16.58 13.02 1.52
C VAL A 118 -17.76 13.39 2.41
N PHE A 119 -17.74 13.02 3.70
CA PHE A 119 -18.79 13.34 4.66
C PHE A 119 -18.90 14.86 4.96
N HIS A 120 -17.83 15.61 4.74
CA HIS A 120 -17.75 17.06 4.86
C HIS A 120 -17.68 17.76 3.49
N ASP A 121 -18.35 17.22 2.49
CA ASP A 121 -18.56 17.82 1.17
C ASP A 121 -17.24 18.15 0.41
N ASN A 122 -16.20 17.28 0.59
CA ASN A 122 -14.86 17.42 -0.01
C ASN A 122 -14.22 18.79 0.28
N THR A 123 -14.19 19.18 1.54
CA THR A 123 -13.68 20.48 1.98
C THR A 123 -12.17 20.66 1.76
N LEU A 124 -11.39 19.58 1.85
CA LEU A 124 -9.96 19.56 1.53
C LEU A 124 -9.77 19.11 0.08
N ASP A 125 -8.83 19.74 -0.63
CA ASP A 125 -8.45 19.28 -1.96
C ASP A 125 -7.54 18.04 -1.90
N GLU A 126 -7.31 17.42 -3.07
CA GLU A 126 -6.52 16.18 -3.19
C GLU A 126 -5.10 16.34 -2.63
N HIS A 127 -4.46 17.48 -2.91
CA HIS A 127 -3.10 17.74 -2.44
C HIS A 127 -3.04 17.86 -0.92
N GLU A 128 -3.96 18.62 -0.32
CA GLU A 128 -4.08 18.76 1.13
C GLU A 128 -4.36 17.42 1.82
N MET A 129 -5.22 16.60 1.20
CA MET A 129 -5.53 15.26 1.69
C MET A 129 -4.28 14.38 1.70
N VAL A 130 -3.53 14.32 0.59
CA VAL A 130 -2.30 13.49 0.52
C VAL A 130 -1.25 13.95 1.52
N LEU A 131 -1.08 15.26 1.72
CA LEU A 131 -0.17 15.80 2.73
C LEU A 131 -0.58 15.37 4.15
N LEU A 132 -1.86 15.49 4.48
CA LEU A 132 -2.38 15.09 5.80
C LEU A 132 -2.24 13.57 6.01
N MET A 133 -2.50 12.77 4.98
CA MET A 133 -2.30 11.31 5.00
C MET A 133 -0.84 10.96 5.31
N GLY A 134 0.11 11.63 4.64
CA GLY A 134 1.54 11.41 4.86
C GLY A 134 2.02 11.84 6.24
N GLU A 135 1.50 12.95 6.78
CA GLU A 135 1.79 13.39 8.16
C GLU A 135 1.35 12.34 9.20
N LEU A 136 0.17 11.74 9.00
CA LEU A 136 -0.33 10.70 9.91
C LEU A 136 0.44 9.39 9.78
N GLU A 137 0.80 8.98 8.57
CA GLU A 137 1.65 7.80 8.36
C GLU A 137 3.03 7.99 9.01
N GLY A 138 3.57 9.21 8.95
CA GLY A 138 4.83 9.57 9.60
C GLY A 138 4.82 9.42 11.12
N LYS A 139 3.68 9.59 11.78
CA LYS A 139 3.53 9.35 13.23
C LYS A 139 3.69 7.88 13.60
N ILE A 140 3.28 6.97 12.72
CA ILE A 140 3.36 5.52 12.94
C ILE A 140 4.75 4.99 12.58
N SER A 141 5.27 5.38 11.41
CA SER A 141 6.51 4.84 10.84
C SER A 141 7.78 5.53 11.34
N GLY A 142 7.64 6.68 12.04
CA GLY A 142 8.74 7.49 12.54
C GLY A 142 9.35 8.45 11.51
N SER A 143 8.91 8.39 10.25
CA SER A 143 9.29 9.30 9.17
C SER A 143 8.19 9.37 8.12
N VAL A 144 8.02 10.51 7.46
CA VAL A 144 6.98 10.71 6.45
C VAL A 144 7.35 9.93 5.18
N HIS A 145 6.46 9.02 4.76
CA HIS A 145 6.57 8.23 3.55
C HIS A 145 5.26 8.25 2.79
N TYR A 146 5.34 8.45 1.49
CA TYR A 146 4.17 8.52 0.62
C TYR A 146 4.01 7.31 -0.31
N ASP A 147 4.98 6.41 -0.35
CA ASP A 147 5.06 5.28 -1.29
C ASP A 147 3.94 4.23 -1.13
N ASN A 148 3.23 4.24 0.00
CA ASN A 148 1.98 3.51 0.22
C ASN A 148 0.76 4.43 0.18
N VAL A 149 0.85 5.60 0.81
CA VAL A 149 -0.26 6.55 0.98
C VAL A 149 -0.72 7.11 -0.36
N ALA A 150 0.21 7.68 -1.15
CA ALA A 150 -0.15 8.31 -2.41
C ALA A 150 -0.76 7.32 -3.42
N PRO A 151 -0.19 6.13 -3.69
CA PRO A 151 -0.85 5.18 -4.58
C PRO A 151 -2.18 4.67 -4.03
N CYS A 152 -2.30 4.42 -2.73
CA CYS A 152 -3.56 3.99 -2.12
C CYS A 152 -4.67 5.03 -2.31
N ALA A 153 -4.36 6.32 -2.16
CA ALA A 153 -5.31 7.41 -2.35
C ALA A 153 -5.61 7.67 -3.83
N LEU A 154 -4.57 7.86 -4.66
CA LEU A 154 -4.70 8.39 -6.02
C LEU A 154 -4.92 7.30 -7.08
N GLY A 155 -4.58 6.05 -6.77
CA GLY A 155 -4.56 4.98 -7.77
C GLY A 155 -3.35 5.06 -8.71
N GLY A 156 -3.22 4.03 -9.54
CA GLY A 156 -2.12 3.97 -10.50
C GLY A 156 -0.74 3.78 -9.84
N MET A 157 0.29 3.63 -10.66
CA MET A 157 1.66 3.66 -10.17
C MET A 157 2.08 5.11 -9.91
N GLN A 158 2.61 5.38 -8.72
CA GLN A 158 3.04 6.71 -8.30
C GLN A 158 4.55 6.74 -8.09
N LEU A 159 5.20 7.77 -8.62
CA LEU A 159 6.60 8.12 -8.35
C LEU A 159 6.64 9.26 -7.33
N MET A 160 7.22 9.00 -6.16
CA MET A 160 7.39 10.01 -5.11
C MET A 160 8.52 10.96 -5.48
N LEU A 161 8.25 12.26 -5.41
CA LEU A 161 9.22 13.31 -5.71
C LEU A 161 9.60 14.11 -4.47
N GLY A 162 8.62 14.59 -3.70
CA GLY A 162 8.86 15.33 -2.46
C GLY A 162 9.52 16.71 -2.65
N GLU A 163 9.46 17.27 -3.85
CA GLU A 163 10.13 18.51 -4.22
C GLU A 163 9.14 19.57 -4.75
N ASN A 164 9.38 20.82 -4.41
CA ASN A 164 8.59 21.96 -4.90
C ASN A 164 7.07 21.83 -4.67
N GLY A 165 6.65 21.20 -3.58
CA GLY A 165 5.25 20.94 -3.27
C GLY A 165 4.61 19.81 -4.06
N VAL A 166 5.35 19.12 -4.92
CA VAL A 166 4.86 17.93 -5.64
C VAL A 166 5.17 16.68 -4.83
N VAL A 167 4.14 16.02 -4.32
CA VAL A 167 4.30 14.76 -3.56
C VAL A 167 4.63 13.60 -4.49
N SER A 168 3.81 13.40 -5.51
CA SER A 168 3.99 12.29 -6.46
C SER A 168 3.57 12.65 -7.88
N GLN A 169 3.98 11.81 -8.82
CA GLN A 169 3.54 11.84 -10.21
C GLN A 169 3.17 10.44 -10.68
N SER A 170 2.10 10.35 -11.48
CA SER A 170 1.68 9.09 -12.07
C SER A 170 2.66 8.58 -13.11
N VAL A 171 2.94 7.29 -13.07
CA VAL A 171 3.78 6.59 -14.05
C VAL A 171 2.91 5.56 -14.78
N PRO A 172 2.93 5.50 -16.12
CA PRO A 172 2.24 4.45 -16.85
C PRO A 172 2.81 3.08 -16.51
N CYS A 173 1.96 2.06 -16.52
CA CYS A 173 2.35 0.67 -16.30
C CYS A 173 1.76 -0.21 -17.41
N PHE A 174 2.18 -1.46 -17.47
CA PHE A 174 1.75 -2.41 -18.49
C PHE A 174 0.46 -3.10 -18.04
N ASP A 175 -0.63 -2.91 -18.76
CA ASP A 175 -1.94 -3.53 -18.48
C ASP A 175 -1.90 -5.06 -18.63
N GLU A 176 -0.97 -5.58 -19.41
CA GLU A 176 -0.75 -7.02 -19.62
C GLU A 176 -0.19 -7.72 -18.38
N TRP A 177 0.49 -6.98 -17.50
CA TRP A 177 1.12 -7.58 -16.32
C TRP A 177 0.10 -8.04 -15.30
N TYR A 178 0.31 -9.26 -14.79
CA TYR A 178 -0.33 -9.81 -13.60
C TYR A 178 0.67 -9.73 -12.45
N TRP A 179 0.18 -9.27 -11.31
CA TRP A 179 0.96 -9.19 -10.07
C TRP A 179 0.47 -10.29 -9.14
N VAL A 180 1.25 -11.39 -9.02
CA VAL A 180 0.93 -12.46 -8.07
C VAL A 180 1.52 -12.05 -6.73
N VAL A 181 0.64 -11.63 -5.82
CA VAL A 181 0.98 -11.11 -4.50
C VAL A 181 0.69 -12.16 -3.45
N ALA A 182 1.67 -12.50 -2.61
CA ALA A 182 1.52 -13.50 -1.55
C ALA A 182 2.00 -12.96 -0.20
N TYR A 183 1.12 -12.98 0.79
CA TYR A 183 1.41 -12.68 2.19
C TYR A 183 1.52 -13.98 2.97
N PRO A 184 2.66 -14.30 3.61
CA PRO A 184 2.86 -15.62 4.23
C PRO A 184 2.09 -15.82 5.55
N GLY A 185 1.47 -14.79 6.12
CA GLY A 185 0.75 -14.86 7.40
C GLY A 185 1.59 -14.48 8.62
N ILE A 186 2.82 -14.03 8.45
CA ILE A 186 3.69 -13.52 9.51
C ILE A 186 3.87 -12.01 9.39
N SER A 187 4.16 -11.33 10.48
CA SER A 187 4.38 -9.88 10.49
C SER A 187 5.85 -9.53 10.62
N ILE A 188 6.29 -8.54 9.86
CA ILE A 188 7.58 -7.86 10.03
C ILE A 188 7.29 -6.39 10.28
N SER A 189 7.76 -5.84 11.41
CA SER A 189 7.57 -4.42 11.67
C SER A 189 8.40 -3.58 10.71
N THR A 190 7.87 -2.43 10.29
CA THR A 190 8.58 -1.49 9.42
C THR A 190 9.88 -1.01 10.06
N ALA A 191 9.90 -0.81 11.39
CA ALA A 191 11.10 -0.46 12.13
C ALA A 191 12.17 -1.56 12.00
N ALA A 192 11.84 -2.83 12.29
CA ALA A 192 12.80 -3.93 12.16
C ALA A 192 13.32 -4.09 10.71
N ALA A 193 12.45 -3.89 9.72
CA ALA A 193 12.83 -3.95 8.31
C ALA A 193 13.69 -2.73 7.86
N ARG A 194 13.70 -1.62 8.61
CA ARG A 194 14.62 -0.50 8.41
C ARG A 194 15.93 -0.69 9.15
N ASP A 195 15.89 -1.18 10.38
CA ASP A 195 17.06 -1.36 11.24
C ASP A 195 18.08 -2.35 10.63
N ILE A 196 17.63 -3.28 9.79
CA ILE A 196 18.52 -4.24 9.12
C ILE A 196 19.27 -3.62 7.93
N LEU A 197 18.83 -2.45 7.43
CA LEU A 197 19.49 -1.78 6.31
C LEU A 197 20.79 -1.12 6.76
N PRO A 198 21.83 -1.10 5.91
CA PRO A 198 23.05 -0.39 6.22
C PRO A 198 22.81 1.13 6.27
N THR A 199 23.61 1.82 7.06
CA THR A 199 23.59 3.30 7.14
C THR A 199 24.26 3.96 5.94
N GLU A 200 25.09 3.22 5.20
CA GLU A 200 25.83 3.69 4.03
C GLU A 200 25.77 2.65 2.91
N TYR A 201 25.68 3.14 1.68
CA TYR A 201 25.70 2.30 0.47
C TYR A 201 26.94 2.60 -0.39
N SER A 202 27.42 1.60 -1.11
CA SER A 202 28.52 1.81 -2.02
C SER A 202 28.13 2.74 -3.17
N ARG A 203 29.10 3.46 -3.76
CA ARG A 203 28.86 4.24 -4.98
C ARG A 203 28.27 3.37 -6.10
N GLY A 204 28.70 2.10 -6.18
CA GLY A 204 28.19 1.15 -7.15
C GLY A 204 26.70 0.91 -7.01
N ASP A 205 26.23 0.68 -5.78
CA ASP A 205 24.82 0.43 -5.46
C ASP A 205 23.97 1.68 -5.74
N CYS A 206 24.43 2.86 -5.32
CA CYS A 206 23.73 4.13 -5.60
C CYS A 206 23.59 4.37 -7.12
N LEU A 207 24.65 4.14 -7.92
CA LEU A 207 24.58 4.28 -9.37
C LEU A 207 23.66 3.22 -10.02
N THR A 208 23.68 2.00 -9.50
CA THR A 208 22.82 0.91 -10.00
C THR A 208 21.37 1.18 -9.67
N TYR A 209 21.06 1.60 -8.44
CA TYR A 209 19.72 2.04 -8.05
C TYR A 209 19.20 3.14 -8.98
N GLY A 210 19.96 4.21 -9.17
CA GLY A 210 19.58 5.31 -10.05
C GLY A 210 19.32 4.88 -11.50
N ARG A 211 20.14 3.94 -12.03
CA ARG A 211 19.97 3.37 -13.38
C ARG A 211 18.69 2.50 -13.46
N HIS A 212 18.44 1.66 -12.46
CA HIS A 212 17.24 0.82 -12.42
C HIS A 212 15.98 1.67 -12.36
N LEU A 213 15.91 2.64 -11.43
CA LEU A 213 14.75 3.52 -11.32
C LEU A 213 14.53 4.34 -12.60
N ALA A 214 15.55 5.05 -13.09
CA ALA A 214 15.44 5.85 -14.31
C ALA A 214 15.10 4.99 -15.53
N GLY A 215 15.74 3.81 -15.66
CA GLY A 215 15.49 2.84 -16.73
C GLY A 215 14.07 2.28 -16.69
N PHE A 216 13.55 1.96 -15.51
CA PHE A 216 12.18 1.51 -15.32
C PHE A 216 11.17 2.59 -15.75
N ILE A 217 11.33 3.82 -15.25
CA ILE A 217 10.46 4.94 -15.61
C ILE A 217 10.49 5.20 -17.12
N HIS A 218 11.71 5.27 -17.71
CA HIS A 218 11.84 5.43 -19.18
C HIS A 218 11.13 4.31 -19.94
N ALA A 219 11.32 3.06 -19.54
CA ALA A 219 10.73 1.90 -20.19
C ALA A 219 9.19 1.90 -20.11
N CYS A 220 8.62 2.34 -18.99
CA CYS A 220 7.18 2.50 -18.83
C CYS A 220 6.63 3.55 -19.81
N TYR A 221 7.23 4.74 -19.88
CA TYR A 221 6.79 5.79 -20.82
C TYR A 221 7.02 5.44 -22.29
N SER A 222 8.10 4.72 -22.60
CA SER A 222 8.42 4.27 -23.96
C SER A 222 7.81 2.92 -24.35
N LYS A 223 7.01 2.30 -23.45
CA LYS A 223 6.32 1.01 -23.63
C LYS A 223 7.28 -0.15 -23.97
N GLN A 224 8.47 -0.15 -23.38
CA GLN A 224 9.48 -1.21 -23.54
C GLN A 224 9.37 -2.22 -22.39
N GLN A 225 8.45 -3.19 -22.52
CA GLN A 225 8.11 -4.15 -21.46
C GLN A 225 9.33 -4.94 -20.96
N ASP A 226 10.14 -5.47 -21.88
CA ASP A 226 11.32 -6.28 -21.54
C ASP A 226 12.38 -5.46 -20.78
N LEU A 227 12.56 -4.19 -21.18
CA LEU A 227 13.45 -3.27 -20.49
C LEU A 227 12.92 -2.96 -19.08
N ALA A 228 11.63 -2.67 -18.95
CA ALA A 228 11.01 -2.43 -17.64
C ALA A 228 11.20 -3.64 -16.71
N ALA A 229 10.93 -4.84 -17.19
CA ALA A 229 11.14 -6.08 -16.44
C ALA A 229 12.60 -6.27 -16.02
N ALA A 230 13.56 -5.99 -16.92
CA ALA A 230 14.98 -6.08 -16.62
C ALA A 230 15.46 -5.10 -15.53
N MET A 231 14.73 -3.97 -15.35
CA MET A 231 15.02 -2.93 -14.35
C MET A 231 14.40 -3.24 -12.98
N LEU A 232 13.44 -4.14 -12.87
CA LEU A 232 12.79 -4.51 -11.58
C LEU A 232 13.75 -5.32 -10.70
N LYS A 233 14.79 -4.65 -10.20
CA LYS A 233 15.81 -5.20 -9.32
C LYS A 233 16.09 -4.25 -8.19
N ASP A 234 15.99 -4.75 -6.96
CA ASP A 234 16.31 -4.02 -5.75
C ASP A 234 17.76 -4.33 -5.30
N VAL A 235 18.60 -3.31 -5.28
CA VAL A 235 19.98 -3.39 -4.76
C VAL A 235 20.13 -2.67 -3.41
N ILE A 236 19.05 -2.07 -2.92
CA ILE A 236 19.04 -1.27 -1.68
C ILE A 236 18.52 -2.08 -0.49
N ALA A 237 17.33 -2.66 -0.59
CA ALA A 237 16.66 -3.28 0.56
C ALA A 237 16.61 -4.82 0.47
N GLU A 238 16.29 -5.39 -0.68
CA GLU A 238 16.14 -6.82 -0.86
C GLU A 238 17.35 -7.65 -0.42
N PRO A 239 18.62 -7.27 -0.71
CA PRO A 239 19.79 -8.04 -0.27
C PRO A 239 19.85 -8.26 1.25
N TYR A 240 19.22 -7.37 2.02
CA TYR A 240 19.18 -7.43 3.48
C TYR A 240 17.86 -8.02 4.00
N ARG A 241 16.72 -7.69 3.36
CA ARG A 241 15.38 -8.08 3.82
C ARG A 241 14.99 -9.50 3.44
N SER A 242 15.54 -10.06 2.36
CA SER A 242 15.20 -11.41 1.88
C SER A 242 15.37 -12.48 2.96
N GLN A 243 16.37 -12.38 3.83
CA GLN A 243 16.59 -13.29 4.95
C GLN A 243 15.51 -13.27 6.02
N LEU A 244 14.67 -12.22 6.07
CA LEU A 244 13.53 -12.13 7.00
C LEU A 244 12.29 -12.84 6.46
N ILE A 245 12.29 -13.22 5.19
CA ILE A 245 11.14 -13.78 4.48
C ILE A 245 11.37 -15.28 4.28
N PRO A 246 10.55 -16.13 4.91
CA PRO A 246 10.70 -17.58 4.74
C PRO A 246 10.60 -17.97 3.26
N LYS A 247 11.53 -18.82 2.80
CA LYS A 247 11.52 -19.39 1.43
C LYS A 247 11.56 -18.37 0.29
N PHE A 248 12.09 -17.17 0.51
CA PHE A 248 12.11 -16.13 -0.53
C PHE A 248 12.83 -16.58 -1.80
N ASP A 249 13.97 -17.26 -1.66
CA ASP A 249 14.74 -17.77 -2.81
C ASP A 249 13.98 -18.88 -3.55
N GLU A 250 13.31 -19.80 -2.82
CA GLU A 250 12.47 -20.83 -3.42
C GLU A 250 11.30 -20.22 -4.23
N VAL A 251 10.67 -19.16 -3.70
CA VAL A 251 9.61 -18.42 -4.43
C VAL A 251 10.17 -17.84 -5.72
N ARG A 252 11.34 -17.18 -5.66
CA ARG A 252 12.00 -16.57 -6.82
C ARG A 252 12.35 -17.60 -7.89
N ASP A 253 12.96 -18.71 -7.48
CA ASP A 253 13.38 -19.76 -8.40
C ASP A 253 12.18 -20.39 -9.09
N TYR A 254 11.14 -20.77 -8.35
CA TYR A 254 9.95 -21.36 -8.93
C TYR A 254 9.16 -20.38 -9.82
N ALA A 255 9.02 -19.12 -9.40
CA ALA A 255 8.40 -18.09 -10.23
C ALA A 255 9.15 -17.90 -11.55
N LYS A 256 10.49 -17.90 -11.52
CA LYS A 256 11.34 -17.81 -12.72
C LYS A 256 11.16 -19.02 -13.64
N GLU A 257 11.04 -20.23 -13.11
CA GLU A 257 10.76 -21.45 -13.91
C GLU A 257 9.41 -21.34 -14.64
N LEU A 258 8.42 -20.67 -14.03
CA LEU A 258 7.12 -20.39 -14.65
C LEU A 258 7.11 -19.15 -15.57
N GLY A 259 8.26 -18.50 -15.78
CA GLY A 259 8.39 -17.37 -16.68
C GLY A 259 8.05 -16.01 -16.04
N ALA A 260 8.15 -15.89 -14.71
CA ALA A 260 8.02 -14.58 -14.06
C ALA A 260 9.08 -13.61 -14.57
N LEU A 261 8.68 -12.40 -14.89
CA LEU A 261 9.54 -11.32 -15.34
C LEU A 261 10.39 -10.75 -14.18
N ALA A 262 9.81 -10.73 -12.99
CA ALA A 262 10.48 -10.28 -11.77
C ALA A 262 9.80 -10.87 -10.54
N THR A 263 10.57 -11.00 -9.45
CA THR A 263 10.10 -11.31 -8.10
C THR A 263 10.71 -10.28 -7.15
N GLY A 264 9.93 -9.73 -6.25
CA GLY A 264 10.39 -8.73 -5.30
C GLY A 264 9.61 -8.73 -3.99
N ILE A 265 10.05 -7.87 -3.08
CA ILE A 265 9.45 -7.66 -1.77
C ILE A 265 8.53 -6.44 -1.83
N SER A 266 7.31 -6.56 -1.30
CA SER A 266 6.39 -5.45 -1.15
C SER A 266 6.69 -4.67 0.13
N GLY A 267 7.05 -3.40 -0.01
CA GLY A 267 7.35 -2.51 1.11
C GLY A 267 8.43 -3.06 2.04
N SER A 268 8.12 -3.19 3.33
CA SER A 268 9.00 -3.81 4.32
C SER A 268 9.01 -5.35 4.27
N GLY A 269 8.14 -5.96 3.49
CA GLY A 269 7.84 -7.39 3.56
C GLY A 269 6.90 -7.72 4.74
N PRO A 270 6.59 -9.01 4.99
CA PRO A 270 7.07 -10.20 4.28
C PRO A 270 6.32 -10.55 2.99
N THR A 271 5.38 -9.73 2.56
CA THR A 271 4.68 -9.96 1.30
C THR A 271 5.66 -9.92 0.14
N VAL A 272 5.54 -10.88 -0.76
CA VAL A 272 6.27 -10.93 -2.03
C VAL A 272 5.33 -10.66 -3.19
N PHE A 273 5.85 -10.09 -4.27
CA PHE A 273 5.14 -9.97 -5.53
C PHE A 273 5.94 -10.64 -6.66
N ASN A 274 5.22 -11.15 -7.65
CA ASN A 274 5.80 -11.72 -8.86
C ASN A 274 5.08 -11.14 -10.07
N VAL A 275 5.84 -10.70 -11.07
CA VAL A 275 5.30 -10.12 -12.30
C VAL A 275 5.21 -11.18 -13.39
N MET A 276 4.01 -11.41 -13.90
CA MET A 276 3.70 -12.43 -14.90
C MET A 276 2.97 -11.79 -16.09
N THR A 277 3.08 -12.39 -17.28
CA THR A 277 2.29 -11.99 -18.46
C THR A 277 1.31 -13.07 -18.90
N ASP A 278 1.49 -14.30 -18.46
CA ASP A 278 0.63 -15.44 -18.74
C ASP A 278 -0.22 -15.78 -17.51
N LEU A 279 -1.54 -15.68 -17.65
CA LEU A 279 -2.48 -15.94 -16.56
C LEU A 279 -2.43 -17.40 -16.08
N ALA A 280 -2.29 -18.35 -17.00
CA ALA A 280 -2.26 -19.76 -16.63
C ALA A 280 -1.00 -20.11 -15.81
N GLN A 281 0.13 -19.46 -16.09
CA GLN A 281 1.34 -19.60 -15.28
C GLN A 281 1.20 -18.86 -13.93
N ALA A 282 0.53 -17.69 -13.91
CA ALA A 282 0.22 -16.98 -12.67
C ALA A 282 -0.69 -17.82 -11.75
N GLU A 283 -1.67 -18.53 -12.30
CA GLU A 283 -2.52 -19.46 -11.53
C GLU A 283 -1.72 -20.63 -10.95
N LYS A 284 -0.79 -21.22 -11.71
CA LYS A 284 0.11 -22.26 -11.20
C LYS A 284 0.99 -21.75 -10.08
N LEU A 285 1.55 -20.55 -10.25
CA LEU A 285 2.36 -19.92 -9.20
C LEU A 285 1.54 -19.68 -7.95
N LYS A 286 0.30 -19.17 -8.08
CA LYS A 286 -0.62 -18.99 -6.97
C LYS A 286 -0.85 -20.29 -6.18
N VAL A 287 -1.15 -21.39 -6.87
CA VAL A 287 -1.36 -22.70 -6.24
C VAL A 287 -0.11 -23.17 -5.48
N TRP A 288 1.06 -22.98 -6.07
CA TRP A 288 2.31 -23.33 -5.41
C TRP A 288 2.59 -22.47 -4.18
N LEU A 289 2.35 -21.15 -4.27
CA LEU A 289 2.51 -20.22 -3.14
C LEU A 289 1.56 -20.56 -1.99
N ASP A 290 0.31 -20.85 -2.29
CA ASP A 290 -0.68 -21.28 -1.29
C ASP A 290 -0.23 -22.54 -0.54
N ALA A 291 0.41 -23.48 -1.23
CA ALA A 291 0.86 -24.76 -0.65
C ALA A 291 2.22 -24.67 0.07
N ASN A 292 3.13 -23.79 -0.36
CA ASN A 292 4.54 -23.83 0.07
C ASN A 292 5.01 -22.58 0.79
N PHE A 293 4.43 -21.39 0.49
CA PHE A 293 4.87 -20.11 1.05
C PHE A 293 3.99 -19.64 2.22
N ILE A 294 2.68 -19.91 2.16
CA ILE A 294 1.76 -19.56 3.25
C ILE A 294 2.07 -20.36 4.50
N GLN A 295 2.22 -19.68 5.64
CA GLN A 295 2.65 -20.29 6.91
C GLN A 295 1.49 -20.57 7.87
N ASN A 296 0.36 -19.86 7.74
CA ASN A 296 -0.80 -20.00 8.64
C ASN A 296 -2.09 -19.45 7.99
N GLY A 297 -3.20 -19.52 8.72
CA GLY A 297 -4.52 -19.08 8.24
C GLY A 297 -4.69 -17.58 7.99
N ASP A 298 -3.74 -16.74 8.42
CA ASP A 298 -3.73 -15.30 8.12
C ASP A 298 -3.16 -15.00 6.73
N GLY A 299 -2.38 -15.94 6.17
CA GLY A 299 -1.78 -15.78 4.85
C GLY A 299 -2.79 -15.86 3.71
N PHE A 300 -2.38 -15.37 2.56
CA PHE A 300 -3.17 -15.42 1.31
C PHE A 300 -2.31 -15.15 0.07
N THR A 301 -2.82 -15.59 -1.08
CA THR A 301 -2.23 -15.27 -2.39
C THR A 301 -3.32 -14.78 -3.33
N HIS A 302 -3.06 -13.67 -4.02
CA HIS A 302 -3.95 -13.12 -5.04
C HIS A 302 -3.21 -12.83 -6.34
N ILE A 303 -3.90 -13.05 -7.47
CA ILE A 303 -3.47 -12.55 -8.76
C ILE A 303 -4.15 -11.19 -8.95
N CYS A 304 -3.37 -10.15 -9.14
CA CYS A 304 -3.86 -8.77 -9.16
C CYS A 304 -3.49 -8.07 -10.48
N LYS A 305 -4.22 -7.04 -10.77
CA LYS A 305 -3.85 -5.93 -11.64
C LYS A 305 -3.53 -4.70 -10.78
N LEU A 306 -2.93 -3.72 -11.39
CA LEU A 306 -2.78 -2.40 -10.79
C LEU A 306 -4.17 -1.75 -10.66
N ASP A 307 -4.54 -1.29 -9.46
CA ASP A 307 -5.78 -0.53 -9.24
C ASP A 307 -5.59 0.91 -9.74
N LYS A 308 -6.33 1.29 -10.77
CA LYS A 308 -6.23 2.63 -11.37
C LYS A 308 -7.05 3.69 -10.64
N GLN A 309 -7.90 3.29 -9.71
CA GLN A 309 -8.85 4.19 -9.05
C GLN A 309 -8.39 4.66 -7.66
N GLY A 310 -7.65 3.82 -6.92
CA GLY A 310 -7.29 4.11 -5.54
C GLY A 310 -8.51 4.08 -4.61
N ALA A 311 -8.46 4.93 -3.58
CA ALA A 311 -9.55 5.04 -2.61
C ALA A 311 -10.84 5.55 -3.26
N ARG A 312 -11.99 5.00 -2.83
CA ARG A 312 -13.29 5.32 -3.44
C ARG A 312 -14.47 5.01 -2.56
N VAL A 313 -15.55 5.74 -2.75
CA VAL A 313 -16.84 5.42 -2.16
C VAL A 313 -17.39 4.14 -2.80
N VAL A 314 -17.71 3.15 -1.98
CA VAL A 314 -18.26 1.85 -2.44
C VAL A 314 -19.69 1.60 -1.94
N GLY A 315 -20.23 2.48 -1.10
CA GLY A 315 -21.62 2.45 -0.64
C GLY A 315 -22.02 3.80 -0.04
N SER A 316 -23.26 4.18 -0.25
CA SER A 316 -23.87 5.35 0.39
C SER A 316 -25.38 5.11 0.59
N GLU A 317 -25.88 5.43 1.78
CA GLU A 317 -27.31 5.53 2.09
C GLU A 317 -27.61 7.00 2.46
N LEU A 318 -28.54 7.60 1.74
CA LEU A 318 -28.97 9.01 1.94
C LEU A 318 -29.90 9.14 3.15
#